data_874724cea8b28a49612e1595ad26204f
#
_entry.id   874724cea8b28a49612e1595ad26204f
#
_cell.length_a   1.000
_cell.length_b   1.000
_cell.length_c   1.000
_cell.angle_alpha   90.00
_cell.angle_beta   90.00
_cell.angle_gamma   90.00
#
_symmetry.space_group_name_H-M   'P 1'
#
loop_
_entity.id
_entity.type
_entity.pdbx_description
1 polymer ?
#
loop_
_entity_poly.entity_id
_entity_poly.type
_entity_poly.pdbx_seq_one_letter_code
_entity_poly.pdbx_strand_id
1 'polypeptide(L)'
;MKILVLGGSPKGEASITLRYTRFLGMRFPEHRFEEVYVAASVRSLEKNLGELIAKVREADLVVFAFPLYVCLVHAAYKRFFELVEERALSSAFAGKPALLLATSIHWHDHTALEYVRGMAEDWGMGVCGVYSAGMDDLVKASERNRLEAFGRLAFRRAASGELPRRETAPRPDWDYVYAPQAGPARVDPRGLRALIVTDGAPGSGIRAMAERFGELFGGDSELVDLNALPMKGGCQGCIQCGLDNRCTYGDSDGVQAVYREKLRRADIVVWAYGIRDRYWSARAKTFIDRRFLDTHQPNAVGKQVVYLVSGPLSAHANLRQIISTMEEFSGGNLAALVTDEPRDTAAIDRAIRGAAECAVECHQVGYQAPRTFAGVGGAKVFRDEIWGKLRFPFVADHRYYKAHHFYDFPQKEWGARLKTTLLRALVHIPAIRRAILVDMKRHMVRPLDRVLESIRTSPGTP
;
A
#
# COMPACT_ATOMS: atom_id res chain seq x y z
N MET A 1 1.24 -34.70 -3.27
CA MET A 1 2.29 -33.67 -3.24
C MET A 1 2.61 -33.29 -1.80
N LYS A 2 3.87 -32.95 -1.55
CA LYS A 2 4.30 -32.29 -0.31
C LYS A 2 4.14 -30.77 -0.50
N ILE A 3 3.22 -30.16 0.23
CA ILE A 3 2.85 -28.75 0.10
C ILE A 3 3.39 -28.01 1.31
N LEU A 4 4.30 -27.05 1.08
CA LEU A 4 4.85 -26.21 2.12
C LEU A 4 4.10 -24.89 2.18
N VAL A 5 3.51 -24.56 3.31
CA VAL A 5 2.80 -23.30 3.55
C VAL A 5 3.68 -22.34 4.32
N LEU A 6 4.06 -21.24 3.68
CA LEU A 6 4.83 -20.14 4.27
C LEU A 6 3.89 -19.08 4.83
N GLY A 7 3.64 -19.11 6.13
CA GLY A 7 2.69 -18.23 6.83
C GLY A 7 3.26 -16.84 7.08
N GLY A 8 2.69 -15.82 6.43
CA GLY A 8 3.10 -14.40 6.50
C GLY A 8 2.40 -13.59 7.59
N SER A 9 1.67 -14.22 8.51
CA SER A 9 0.99 -13.54 9.61
C SER A 9 1.88 -13.44 10.86
N PRO A 10 1.98 -12.27 11.51
CA PRO A 10 2.66 -12.15 12.79
C PRO A 10 1.96 -12.89 13.92
N LYS A 11 0.70 -13.32 13.72
CA LYS A 11 -0.10 -14.08 14.71
C LYS A 11 0.22 -15.58 14.74
N GLY A 12 1.13 -16.04 13.87
CA GLY A 12 1.52 -17.45 13.80
C GLY A 12 0.30 -18.37 13.63
N GLU A 13 0.17 -19.36 14.50
CA GLU A 13 -0.93 -20.34 14.48
C GLU A 13 -2.34 -19.71 14.52
N ALA A 14 -2.50 -18.57 15.16
CA ALA A 14 -3.78 -17.84 15.24
C ALA A 14 -4.14 -17.04 13.96
N SER A 15 -3.41 -17.23 12.87
CA SER A 15 -3.67 -16.57 11.60
C SER A 15 -5.00 -17.00 10.98
N ILE A 16 -5.80 -16.02 10.56
CA ILE A 16 -7.00 -16.26 9.74
C ILE A 16 -6.61 -16.91 8.43
N THR A 17 -5.58 -16.41 7.77
CA THR A 17 -5.14 -16.92 6.46
C THR A 17 -4.79 -18.41 6.50
N LEU A 18 -4.15 -18.88 7.58
CA LEU A 18 -3.83 -20.30 7.73
C LEU A 18 -5.06 -21.19 7.92
N ARG A 19 -6.22 -20.64 8.31
CA ARG A 19 -7.47 -21.42 8.32
C ARG A 19 -7.90 -21.81 6.92
N TYR A 20 -7.61 -20.96 5.92
CA TYR A 20 -7.89 -21.24 4.50
C TYR A 20 -7.01 -22.35 3.96
N THR A 21 -5.71 -22.35 4.29
CA THR A 21 -4.80 -23.43 3.88
C THR A 21 -5.13 -24.75 4.57
N ARG A 22 -5.51 -24.71 5.86
CA ARG A 22 -5.99 -25.89 6.60
C ARG A 22 -7.29 -26.45 6.02
N PHE A 23 -8.22 -25.60 5.61
CA PHE A 23 -9.43 -26.04 4.91
C PHE A 23 -9.06 -26.77 3.61
N LEU A 24 -8.13 -26.26 2.81
CA LEU A 24 -7.65 -26.96 1.63
C LEU A 24 -7.03 -28.32 1.99
N GLY A 25 -6.22 -28.39 3.05
CA GLY A 25 -5.66 -29.65 3.52
C GLY A 25 -6.72 -30.69 3.92
N MET A 26 -7.82 -30.25 4.54
CA MET A 26 -8.95 -31.14 4.89
C MET A 26 -9.74 -31.60 3.63
N ARG A 27 -9.81 -30.76 2.60
CA ARG A 27 -10.55 -31.07 1.35
C ARG A 27 -9.74 -31.90 0.35
N PHE A 28 -8.41 -31.91 0.49
CA PHE A 28 -7.47 -32.63 -0.38
C PHE A 28 -6.51 -33.49 0.47
N PRO A 29 -7.02 -34.51 1.18
CA PRO A 29 -6.24 -35.33 2.13
C PRO A 29 -5.13 -36.17 1.46
N GLU A 30 -5.17 -36.31 0.15
CA GLU A 30 -4.11 -36.95 -0.65
C GLU A 30 -2.82 -36.10 -0.76
N HIS A 31 -2.86 -34.85 -0.30
CA HIS A 31 -1.71 -33.98 -0.23
C HIS A 31 -1.26 -33.77 1.21
N ARG A 32 0.05 -33.74 1.42
CA ARG A 32 0.63 -33.49 2.74
C ARG A 32 0.96 -32.01 2.89
N PHE A 33 0.23 -31.30 3.77
CA PHE A 33 0.47 -29.91 4.10
C PHE A 33 1.40 -29.78 5.31
N GLU A 34 2.42 -28.94 5.19
CA GLU A 34 3.32 -28.54 6.27
C GLU A 34 3.32 -27.03 6.42
N GLU A 35 3.07 -26.50 7.61
CA GLU A 35 3.01 -25.04 7.86
C GLU A 35 4.28 -24.57 8.58
N VAL A 36 4.83 -23.43 8.08
CA VAL A 36 5.89 -22.69 8.75
C VAL A 36 5.41 -21.27 9.02
N TYR A 37 5.45 -20.82 10.27
CA TYR A 37 4.98 -19.49 10.68
C TYR A 37 6.07 -18.44 10.48
N VAL A 38 6.38 -18.13 9.21
CA VAL A 38 7.54 -17.33 8.80
C VAL A 38 7.56 -15.96 9.48
N ALA A 39 6.46 -15.19 9.40
CA ALA A 39 6.43 -13.85 9.97
C ALA A 39 6.50 -13.86 11.51
N ALA A 40 5.89 -14.85 12.17
CA ALA A 40 5.93 -14.96 13.62
C ALA A 40 7.31 -15.39 14.14
N SER A 41 8.06 -16.16 13.35
CA SER A 41 9.40 -16.66 13.73
C SER A 41 10.55 -15.89 13.05
N VAL A 42 10.30 -14.74 12.45
CA VAL A 42 11.30 -14.01 11.66
C VAL A 42 12.62 -13.76 12.40
N ARG A 43 12.58 -13.44 13.71
CA ARG A 43 13.78 -13.25 14.54
C ARG A 43 14.63 -14.51 14.68
N SER A 44 14.01 -15.69 14.68
CA SER A 44 14.71 -16.97 14.65
C SER A 44 15.28 -17.24 13.26
N LEU A 45 14.52 -16.92 12.21
CA LEU A 45 14.95 -17.06 10.82
C LEU A 45 16.10 -16.11 10.48
N GLU A 46 16.17 -14.93 11.09
CA GLU A 46 17.33 -14.03 10.99
C GLU A 46 18.62 -14.67 11.49
N LYS A 47 18.53 -15.60 12.44
CA LYS A 47 19.70 -16.34 12.93
C LYS A 47 20.03 -17.52 12.01
N ASN A 48 19.03 -18.30 11.62
CA ASN A 48 19.20 -19.48 10.79
C ASN A 48 18.00 -19.77 9.90
N LEU A 49 18.20 -19.79 8.59
CA LEU A 49 17.21 -20.16 7.57
C LEU A 49 17.34 -21.63 7.11
N GLY A 50 18.38 -22.35 7.55
CA GLY A 50 18.76 -23.65 6.98
C GLY A 50 17.64 -24.68 7.00
N GLU A 51 16.94 -24.83 8.12
CA GLU A 51 15.81 -25.77 8.23
C GLU A 51 14.65 -25.41 7.29
N LEU A 52 14.29 -24.11 7.22
CA LEU A 52 13.25 -23.66 6.31
C LEU A 52 13.62 -23.93 4.85
N ILE A 53 14.85 -23.62 4.45
CA ILE A 53 15.33 -23.85 3.09
C ILE A 53 15.38 -25.35 2.75
N ALA A 54 15.72 -26.22 3.70
CA ALA A 54 15.62 -27.67 3.50
C ALA A 54 14.16 -28.09 3.20
N LYS A 55 13.20 -27.58 3.97
CA LYS A 55 11.76 -27.83 3.71
C LYS A 55 11.32 -27.30 2.35
N VAL A 56 11.81 -26.13 1.92
CA VAL A 56 11.53 -25.58 0.59
C VAL A 56 12.05 -26.53 -0.50
N ARG A 57 13.29 -27.02 -0.37
CA ARG A 57 13.87 -27.95 -1.36
C ARG A 57 13.08 -29.26 -1.50
N GLU A 58 12.54 -29.76 -0.40
CA GLU A 58 11.75 -30.99 -0.37
C GLU A 58 10.29 -30.83 -0.82
N ALA A 59 9.78 -29.59 -0.86
CA ALA A 59 8.41 -29.32 -1.25
C ALA A 59 8.18 -29.47 -2.75
N ASP A 60 7.05 -30.08 -3.13
CA ASP A 60 6.57 -30.13 -4.51
C ASP A 60 5.86 -28.82 -4.90
N LEU A 61 5.28 -28.11 -3.94
CA LEU A 61 4.53 -26.87 -4.10
C LEU A 61 4.73 -25.98 -2.88
N VAL A 62 4.95 -24.68 -3.11
CA VAL A 62 5.05 -23.68 -2.04
C VAL A 62 3.82 -22.76 -2.07
N VAL A 63 3.16 -22.61 -0.92
CA VAL A 63 2.03 -21.70 -0.74
C VAL A 63 2.46 -20.51 0.09
N PHE A 64 2.44 -19.30 -0.51
CA PHE A 64 2.63 -18.05 0.21
C PHE A 64 1.27 -17.60 0.76
N ALA A 65 1.06 -17.76 2.07
CA ALA A 65 -0.21 -17.49 2.75
C ALA A 65 -0.08 -16.31 3.71
N PHE A 66 -0.69 -15.18 3.42
CA PHE A 66 -0.45 -13.94 4.17
C PHE A 66 -1.71 -13.06 4.31
N PRO A 67 -1.85 -12.33 5.43
CA PRO A 67 -2.80 -11.24 5.55
C PRO A 67 -2.25 -9.96 4.91
N LEU A 68 -3.14 -9.14 4.41
CA LEU A 68 -2.78 -7.79 3.94
C LEU A 68 -2.40 -6.89 5.12
N TYR A 69 -1.31 -6.15 4.99
CA TYR A 69 -0.89 -5.06 5.87
C TYR A 69 -0.49 -3.84 5.03
N VAL A 70 -1.25 -2.79 5.11
CA VAL A 70 -0.97 -1.49 4.45
C VAL A 70 -0.45 -1.70 3.01
N CYS A 71 -1.34 -2.10 2.11
CA CYS A 71 -1.09 -2.37 0.68
C CYS A 71 -0.04 -3.46 0.36
N LEU A 72 0.51 -4.16 1.35
CA LEU A 72 1.56 -5.16 1.14
C LEU A 72 1.44 -6.33 2.13
N VAL A 73 2.40 -7.22 2.12
CA VAL A 73 2.61 -8.23 3.17
C VAL A 73 3.08 -7.56 4.47
N HIS A 74 2.92 -8.22 5.60
CA HIS A 74 3.44 -7.74 6.89
C HIS A 74 4.98 -7.58 6.87
N ALA A 75 5.50 -6.58 7.59
CA ALA A 75 6.93 -6.25 7.60
C ALA A 75 7.85 -7.44 7.96
N ALA A 76 7.45 -8.31 8.88
CA ALA A 76 8.22 -9.52 9.21
C ALA A 76 8.25 -10.53 8.05
N TYR A 77 7.19 -10.60 7.24
CA TYR A 77 7.19 -11.42 6.03
C TYR A 77 8.02 -10.78 4.91
N LYS A 78 7.97 -9.46 4.80
CA LYS A 78 8.86 -8.69 3.92
C LYS A 78 10.34 -8.94 4.29
N ARG A 79 10.67 -9.00 5.60
CA ARG A 79 12.02 -9.31 6.06
C ARG A 79 12.47 -10.71 5.64
N PHE A 80 11.57 -11.68 5.61
CA PHE A 80 11.91 -13.00 5.09
C PHE A 80 12.33 -12.96 3.61
N PHE A 81 11.63 -12.20 2.76
CA PHE A 81 12.02 -12.06 1.36
C PHE A 81 13.44 -11.46 1.25
N GLU A 82 13.74 -10.44 2.03
CA GLU A 82 15.10 -9.86 2.08
C GLU A 82 16.15 -10.86 2.55
N LEU A 83 15.86 -11.64 3.58
CA LEU A 83 16.80 -12.64 4.09
C LEU A 83 17.13 -13.72 3.06
N VAL A 84 16.17 -14.13 2.25
CA VAL A 84 16.38 -15.08 1.14
C VAL A 84 17.33 -14.45 0.11
N GLU A 85 17.11 -13.19 -0.26
CA GLU A 85 17.97 -12.46 -1.22
C GLU A 85 19.37 -12.21 -0.64
N GLU A 86 19.47 -11.64 0.56
CA GLU A 86 20.73 -11.30 1.23
C GLU A 86 21.66 -12.51 1.42
N ARG A 87 21.09 -13.71 1.53
CA ARG A 87 21.83 -14.95 1.71
C ARG A 87 21.97 -15.77 0.44
N ALA A 88 21.56 -15.22 -0.71
CA ALA A 88 21.59 -15.89 -2.01
C ALA A 88 20.90 -17.28 -2.00
N LEU A 89 19.77 -17.40 -1.29
CA LEU A 89 19.03 -18.67 -1.10
C LEU A 89 17.85 -18.82 -2.08
N SER A 90 17.62 -17.87 -2.97
CA SER A 90 16.52 -17.88 -3.95
C SER A 90 16.52 -19.11 -4.86
N SER A 91 17.70 -19.66 -5.16
CA SER A 91 17.85 -20.88 -5.97
C SER A 91 17.12 -22.11 -5.39
N ALA A 92 16.85 -22.14 -4.08
CA ALA A 92 16.06 -23.22 -3.47
C ALA A 92 14.58 -23.24 -3.93
N PHE A 93 14.09 -22.12 -4.40
CA PHE A 93 12.72 -21.94 -4.90
C PHE A 93 12.61 -22.16 -6.42
N ALA A 94 13.72 -22.06 -7.15
CA ALA A 94 13.73 -22.12 -8.60
C ALA A 94 13.12 -23.43 -9.12
N GLY A 95 12.32 -23.34 -10.19
CA GLY A 95 11.66 -24.47 -10.80
C GLY A 95 10.45 -25.02 -10.03
N LYS A 96 10.04 -24.39 -8.92
CA LYS A 96 8.90 -24.87 -8.12
C LYS A 96 7.61 -24.12 -8.46
N PRO A 97 6.45 -24.82 -8.45
CA PRO A 97 5.16 -24.17 -8.49
C PRO A 97 4.88 -23.39 -7.20
N ALA A 98 4.19 -22.25 -7.33
CA ALA A 98 3.77 -21.41 -6.22
C ALA A 98 2.25 -21.17 -6.23
N LEU A 99 1.65 -21.08 -5.05
CA LEU A 99 0.31 -20.55 -4.86
C LEU A 99 0.36 -19.33 -3.95
N LEU A 100 -0.43 -18.31 -4.27
CA LEU A 100 -0.56 -17.10 -3.47
C LEU A 100 -1.96 -17.07 -2.87
N LEU A 101 -2.05 -16.97 -1.55
CA LEU A 101 -3.30 -16.87 -0.83
C LEU A 101 -3.25 -15.69 0.15
N ALA A 102 -4.06 -14.66 -0.10
CA ALA A 102 -4.18 -13.51 0.77
C ALA A 102 -5.54 -13.47 1.47
N THR A 103 -5.59 -12.88 2.67
CA THR A 103 -6.83 -12.54 3.35
C THR A 103 -6.86 -11.05 3.71
N SER A 104 -8.00 -10.40 3.45
CA SER A 104 -8.17 -8.97 3.70
C SER A 104 -9.66 -8.59 3.77
N ILE A 105 -9.95 -7.31 3.81
CA ILE A 105 -11.25 -6.73 3.48
C ILE A 105 -11.29 -6.22 2.03
N HIS A 106 -10.41 -6.73 1.17
CA HIS A 106 -10.23 -6.32 -0.23
C HIS A 106 -9.78 -4.86 -0.42
N TRP A 107 -9.10 -4.29 0.58
CA TRP A 107 -8.53 -2.96 0.48
C TRP A 107 -7.14 -3.02 -0.17
N HIS A 108 -7.06 -2.79 -1.48
CA HIS A 108 -5.80 -2.83 -2.26
C HIS A 108 -4.96 -4.11 -2.07
N ASP A 109 -5.61 -5.24 -1.88
CA ASP A 109 -4.96 -6.55 -1.70
C ASP A 109 -4.22 -7.04 -2.94
N HIS A 110 -4.65 -6.60 -4.12
CA HIS A 110 -3.98 -6.89 -5.39
C HIS A 110 -2.52 -6.42 -5.39
N THR A 111 -2.19 -5.31 -4.72
CA THR A 111 -0.81 -4.81 -4.68
C THR A 111 0.12 -5.73 -3.88
N ALA A 112 -0.37 -6.34 -2.79
CA ALA A 112 0.39 -7.32 -2.03
C ALA A 112 0.55 -8.64 -2.79
N LEU A 113 -0.50 -9.08 -3.47
CA LEU A 113 -0.47 -10.28 -4.32
C LEU A 113 0.52 -10.11 -5.47
N GLU A 114 0.53 -8.94 -6.12
CA GLU A 114 1.44 -8.63 -7.21
C GLU A 114 2.91 -8.53 -6.73
N TYR A 115 3.14 -7.98 -5.53
CA TYR A 115 4.47 -8.01 -4.94
C TYR A 115 4.97 -9.43 -4.72
N VAL A 116 4.16 -10.31 -4.11
CA VAL A 116 4.56 -11.70 -3.84
C VAL A 116 4.70 -12.49 -5.12
N ARG A 117 3.85 -12.26 -6.14
CA ARG A 117 4.01 -12.82 -7.48
C ARG A 117 5.38 -12.46 -8.06
N GLY A 118 5.69 -11.16 -8.08
CA GLY A 118 6.95 -10.69 -8.62
C GLY A 118 8.16 -11.29 -7.92
N MET A 119 8.14 -11.41 -6.59
CA MET A 119 9.20 -12.04 -5.82
C MET A 119 9.33 -13.54 -6.12
N ALA A 120 8.22 -14.27 -6.18
CA ALA A 120 8.23 -15.68 -6.54
C ALA A 120 8.81 -15.91 -7.95
N GLU A 121 8.38 -15.10 -8.92
CA GLU A 121 8.87 -15.16 -10.28
C GLU A 121 10.34 -14.73 -10.42
N ASP A 122 10.82 -13.77 -9.59
CA ASP A 122 12.26 -13.41 -9.53
C ASP A 122 13.10 -14.57 -9.00
N TRP A 123 12.54 -15.43 -8.15
CA TRP A 123 13.19 -16.64 -7.66
C TRP A 123 13.04 -17.85 -8.61
N GLY A 124 12.50 -17.64 -9.82
CA GLY A 124 12.33 -18.67 -10.83
C GLY A 124 11.19 -19.64 -10.56
N MET A 125 10.20 -19.24 -9.77
CA MET A 125 8.98 -20.04 -9.53
C MET A 125 7.92 -19.78 -10.61
N GLY A 126 7.01 -20.75 -10.81
CA GLY A 126 5.80 -20.55 -11.61
C GLY A 126 4.57 -20.41 -10.75
N VAL A 127 3.84 -19.29 -10.86
CA VAL A 127 2.63 -19.02 -10.05
C VAL A 127 1.43 -19.73 -10.65
N CYS A 128 1.01 -20.86 -10.05
CA CYS A 128 -0.09 -21.71 -10.52
C CYS A 128 -1.48 -21.19 -10.17
N GLY A 129 -1.57 -20.28 -9.19
CA GLY A 129 -2.83 -19.68 -8.78
C GLY A 129 -2.70 -18.58 -7.76
N VAL A 130 -3.65 -17.65 -7.79
CA VAL A 130 -3.75 -16.53 -6.85
C VAL A 130 -5.16 -16.48 -6.30
N TYR A 131 -5.31 -16.42 -4.98
CA TYR A 131 -6.60 -16.35 -4.30
C TYR A 131 -6.61 -15.22 -3.28
N SER A 132 -7.49 -14.25 -3.49
CA SER A 132 -7.80 -13.21 -2.52
C SER A 132 -9.10 -13.54 -1.83
N ALA A 133 -9.07 -13.74 -0.51
CA ALA A 133 -10.21 -14.09 0.30
C ALA A 133 -10.61 -12.93 1.24
N GLY A 134 -11.92 -12.76 1.42
CA GLY A 134 -12.44 -11.94 2.51
C GLY A 134 -12.17 -12.61 3.86
N MET A 135 -11.97 -11.83 4.91
CA MET A 135 -11.63 -12.38 6.25
C MET A 135 -12.65 -13.39 6.80
N ASP A 136 -13.92 -13.30 6.38
CA ASP A 136 -15.03 -14.12 6.87
C ASP A 136 -15.56 -15.11 5.82
N ASP A 137 -14.89 -15.26 4.68
CA ASP A 137 -15.42 -16.07 3.57
C ASP A 137 -15.53 -17.55 3.90
N LEU A 138 -14.64 -18.09 4.71
CA LEU A 138 -14.75 -19.49 5.15
C LEU A 138 -16.05 -19.81 5.90
N VAL A 139 -16.74 -18.83 6.48
CA VAL A 139 -18.03 -19.02 7.14
C VAL A 139 -19.15 -19.29 6.13
N LYS A 140 -19.00 -18.81 4.88
CA LYS A 140 -19.98 -18.89 3.81
C LYS A 140 -19.80 -20.17 2.98
N ALA A 141 -20.85 -20.96 2.77
CA ALA A 141 -20.77 -22.19 1.98
C ALA A 141 -20.34 -21.95 0.53
N SER A 142 -20.84 -20.89 -0.12
CA SER A 142 -20.48 -20.52 -1.48
C SER A 142 -18.98 -20.23 -1.62
N GLU A 143 -18.40 -19.54 -0.64
CA GLU A 143 -16.98 -19.19 -0.67
C GLU A 143 -16.08 -20.39 -0.37
N ARG A 144 -16.52 -21.31 0.48
CA ARG A 144 -15.83 -22.62 0.67
C ARG A 144 -15.80 -23.42 -0.63
N ASN A 145 -16.93 -23.48 -1.36
CA ASN A 145 -16.99 -24.17 -2.64
C ASN A 145 -16.07 -23.50 -3.68
N ARG A 146 -15.99 -22.17 -3.69
CA ARG A 146 -15.08 -21.43 -4.57
C ARG A 146 -13.61 -21.71 -4.24
N LEU A 147 -13.25 -21.72 -2.94
CA LEU A 147 -11.89 -22.05 -2.50
C LEU A 147 -11.51 -23.50 -2.83
N GLU A 148 -12.45 -24.45 -2.67
CA GLU A 148 -12.22 -25.85 -3.07
C GLU A 148 -12.01 -25.97 -4.58
N ALA A 149 -12.84 -25.32 -5.38
CA ALA A 149 -12.67 -25.30 -6.83
C ALA A 149 -11.32 -24.69 -7.25
N PHE A 150 -10.91 -23.59 -6.60
CA PHE A 150 -9.59 -23.02 -6.77
C PHE A 150 -8.49 -24.03 -6.44
N GLY A 151 -8.54 -24.67 -5.28
CA GLY A 151 -7.56 -25.68 -4.86
C GLY A 151 -7.43 -26.81 -5.89
N ARG A 152 -8.55 -27.35 -6.37
CA ARG A 152 -8.59 -28.40 -7.40
C ARG A 152 -7.86 -28.01 -8.68
N LEU A 153 -8.10 -26.77 -9.16
CA LEU A 153 -7.45 -26.27 -10.38
C LEU A 153 -5.97 -25.99 -10.17
N ALA A 154 -5.63 -25.35 -9.05
CA ALA A 154 -4.27 -24.97 -8.72
C ALA A 154 -3.36 -26.19 -8.48
N PHE A 155 -3.84 -27.20 -7.74
CA PHE A 155 -3.08 -28.45 -7.52
C PHE A 155 -2.91 -29.26 -8.80
N ARG A 156 -3.92 -29.28 -9.67
CA ARG A 156 -3.78 -29.90 -11.00
C ARG A 156 -2.69 -29.22 -11.83
N ARG A 157 -2.65 -27.88 -11.84
CA ARG A 157 -1.60 -27.11 -12.53
C ARG A 157 -0.22 -27.37 -11.93
N ALA A 158 -0.12 -27.37 -10.60
CA ALA A 158 1.14 -27.66 -9.92
C ALA A 158 1.65 -29.08 -10.22
N ALA A 159 0.75 -30.05 -10.39
CA ALA A 159 1.08 -31.44 -10.69
C ALA A 159 1.35 -31.72 -12.18
N SER A 160 1.09 -30.77 -13.09
CA SER A 160 1.29 -30.97 -14.54
C SER A 160 2.76 -31.07 -14.95
N GLY A 161 3.68 -30.62 -14.10
CA GLY A 161 5.11 -30.53 -14.42
C GLY A 161 5.49 -29.33 -15.28
N GLU A 162 4.51 -28.59 -15.80
CA GLU A 162 4.74 -27.37 -16.57
C GLU A 162 4.54 -26.12 -15.67
N LEU A 163 5.57 -25.30 -15.56
CA LEU A 163 5.46 -24.05 -14.83
C LEU A 163 4.76 -23.00 -15.70
N PRO A 164 3.81 -22.23 -15.12
CA PRO A 164 3.26 -21.05 -15.78
C PRO A 164 4.35 -20.07 -16.19
N ARG A 165 4.12 -19.38 -17.29
CA ARG A 165 5.02 -18.31 -17.73
C ARG A 165 5.01 -17.18 -16.71
N ARG A 166 6.15 -16.51 -16.60
CA ARG A 166 6.30 -15.27 -15.85
C ARG A 166 5.35 -14.20 -16.39
N GLU A 167 4.62 -13.54 -15.49
CA GLU A 167 3.68 -12.45 -15.80
C GLU A 167 4.25 -11.06 -15.46
N THR A 168 5.19 -10.98 -14.49
CA THR A 168 5.82 -9.71 -14.09
C THR A 168 7.10 -9.45 -14.87
N ALA A 169 7.40 -8.17 -15.14
CA ALA A 169 8.68 -7.79 -15.72
C ALA A 169 9.85 -8.22 -14.79
N PRO A 170 10.98 -8.68 -15.33
CA PRO A 170 12.19 -8.91 -14.52
C PRO A 170 12.59 -7.67 -13.76
N ARG A 171 13.08 -7.86 -12.53
CA ARG A 171 13.65 -6.76 -11.75
C ARG A 171 14.96 -6.31 -12.39
N PRO A 172 15.11 -5.02 -12.75
CA PRO A 172 16.38 -4.53 -13.28
C PRO A 172 17.44 -4.43 -12.18
N ASP A 173 18.68 -4.62 -12.54
CA ASP A 173 19.81 -4.34 -11.67
C ASP A 173 19.97 -2.84 -11.45
N TRP A 174 20.37 -2.44 -10.24
CA TRP A 174 20.57 -1.05 -9.87
C TRP A 174 21.86 -0.88 -9.08
N ASP A 175 22.77 -0.11 -9.62
CA ASP A 175 24.11 0.12 -9.09
C ASP A 175 24.45 1.62 -8.90
N TYR A 176 23.55 2.54 -9.32
CA TYR A 176 23.80 3.96 -9.20
C TYR A 176 23.66 4.43 -7.74
N VAL A 177 24.62 5.25 -7.32
CA VAL A 177 24.64 5.91 -6.01
C VAL A 177 24.73 7.41 -6.23
N TYR A 178 23.65 8.12 -5.89
CA TYR A 178 23.63 9.57 -5.95
C TYR A 178 24.60 10.17 -4.92
N ALA A 179 25.42 11.13 -5.38
CA ALA A 179 26.30 11.93 -4.55
C ALA A 179 26.08 13.43 -4.89
N PRO A 180 25.63 14.27 -3.93
CA PRO A 180 25.33 15.66 -4.18
C PRO A 180 26.57 16.44 -4.55
N GLN A 181 26.41 17.47 -5.41
CA GLN A 181 27.44 18.45 -5.72
C GLN A 181 27.26 19.72 -4.89
N ALA A 182 28.32 20.53 -4.75
CA ALA A 182 28.24 21.86 -4.13
C ALA A 182 27.19 22.71 -4.86
N GLY A 183 26.23 23.26 -4.11
CA GLY A 183 24.96 23.37 -4.60
C GLY A 183 24.30 24.69 -4.94
N PRO A 184 23.10 24.62 -5.55
CA PRO A 184 22.27 25.76 -5.87
C PRO A 184 21.74 26.48 -4.61
N ALA A 185 21.23 27.69 -4.80
CA ALA A 185 20.61 28.48 -3.75
C ALA A 185 19.46 27.71 -3.07
N ARG A 186 19.28 27.95 -1.79
CA ARG A 186 18.19 27.38 -0.97
C ARG A 186 16.84 27.85 -1.50
N VAL A 187 15.82 27.01 -1.29
CA VAL A 187 14.43 27.36 -1.51
C VAL A 187 13.92 28.16 -0.32
N ASP A 188 13.15 29.22 -0.55
CA ASP A 188 12.47 29.92 0.51
C ASP A 188 11.32 29.06 1.07
N PRO A 189 11.40 28.57 2.31
CA PRO A 189 10.40 27.70 2.90
C PRO A 189 9.13 28.45 3.32
N ARG A 190 9.14 29.77 3.31
CA ARG A 190 8.03 30.64 3.73
C ARG A 190 7.45 30.30 5.11
N GLY A 191 8.33 29.92 6.03
CA GLY A 191 7.97 29.53 7.40
C GLY A 191 7.41 28.12 7.55
N LEU A 192 7.36 27.32 6.50
CA LEU A 192 6.90 25.95 6.55
C LEU A 192 7.93 25.00 7.18
N ARG A 193 7.44 23.90 7.75
CA ARG A 193 8.23 22.84 8.39
C ARG A 193 8.23 21.58 7.54
N ALA A 194 9.41 20.99 7.32
CA ALA A 194 9.56 19.72 6.63
C ALA A 194 9.96 18.60 7.60
N LEU A 195 9.27 17.47 7.53
CA LEU A 195 9.67 16.22 8.15
C LEU A 195 10.21 15.28 7.08
N ILE A 196 11.46 14.89 7.18
CA ILE A 196 12.13 13.95 6.26
C ILE A 196 12.28 12.62 6.99
N VAL A 197 11.78 11.54 6.43
CA VAL A 197 11.88 10.19 7.01
C VAL A 197 12.61 9.28 6.03
N THR A 198 13.69 8.65 6.47
CA THR A 198 14.52 7.79 5.60
C THR A 198 14.91 6.48 6.25
N ASP A 199 15.02 5.42 5.43
CA ASP A 199 15.65 4.14 5.78
C ASP A 199 17.07 4.02 5.23
N GLY A 200 17.58 5.09 4.60
CA GLY A 200 18.92 5.13 4.00
C GLY A 200 20.04 5.00 5.04
N ALA A 201 20.92 4.02 4.85
CA ALA A 201 22.14 3.92 5.64
C ALA A 201 23.07 5.10 5.33
N PRO A 202 23.95 5.50 6.27
CA PRO A 202 24.98 6.48 6.00
C PRO A 202 25.79 6.11 4.74
N GLY A 203 26.00 7.07 3.84
CA GLY A 203 26.70 6.88 2.57
C GLY A 203 25.88 6.27 1.43
N SER A 204 24.60 5.93 1.65
CA SER A 204 23.72 5.50 0.56
C SER A 204 23.19 6.68 -0.25
N GLY A 205 22.88 6.46 -1.54
CA GLY A 205 22.32 7.49 -2.41
C GLY A 205 21.00 8.07 -1.89
N ILE A 206 20.12 7.24 -1.33
CA ILE A 206 18.85 7.73 -0.76
C ILE A 206 19.07 8.57 0.50
N ARG A 207 20.05 8.26 1.33
CA ARG A 207 20.41 9.09 2.46
C ARG A 207 20.92 10.45 2.00
N ALA A 208 21.77 10.47 0.98
CA ALA A 208 22.27 11.70 0.39
C ALA A 208 21.15 12.55 -0.24
N MET A 209 20.16 11.92 -0.91
CA MET A 209 18.97 12.64 -1.42
C MET A 209 18.15 13.27 -0.29
N ALA A 210 17.96 12.55 0.82
CA ALA A 210 17.21 13.03 1.98
C ALA A 210 17.90 14.24 2.64
N GLU A 211 19.22 14.14 2.87
CA GLU A 211 20.04 15.22 3.41
C GLU A 211 20.06 16.44 2.47
N ARG A 212 20.18 16.17 1.16
CA ARG A 212 20.15 17.22 0.12
C ARG A 212 18.84 17.98 0.10
N PHE A 213 17.70 17.30 0.27
CA PHE A 213 16.41 17.98 0.39
C PHE A 213 16.40 18.92 1.61
N GLY A 214 16.88 18.46 2.76
CA GLY A 214 16.96 19.30 3.98
C GLY A 214 17.86 20.52 3.80
N GLU A 215 19.01 20.38 3.15
CA GLU A 215 19.91 21.50 2.81
C GLU A 215 19.27 22.52 1.90
N LEU A 216 18.58 22.06 0.86
CA LEU A 216 17.94 22.90 -0.16
C LEU A 216 16.67 23.56 0.37
N PHE A 217 15.92 22.92 1.25
CA PHE A 217 14.67 23.45 1.80
C PHE A 217 14.87 24.78 2.56
N GLY A 218 16.03 24.97 3.20
CA GLY A 218 16.44 26.26 3.78
C GLY A 218 15.69 26.71 5.02
N GLY A 219 14.72 25.89 5.51
CA GLY A 219 13.87 26.22 6.66
C GLY A 219 14.00 25.22 7.81
N ASP A 220 12.95 25.15 8.64
CA ASP A 220 12.83 24.17 9.71
C ASP A 220 12.59 22.78 9.12
N SER A 221 13.65 21.98 9.03
CA SER A 221 13.59 20.62 8.53
C SER A 221 14.16 19.65 9.56
N GLU A 222 13.41 18.58 9.84
CA GLU A 222 13.83 17.51 10.74
C GLU A 222 13.97 16.20 9.98
N LEU A 223 15.14 15.54 10.12
CA LEU A 223 15.40 14.23 9.54
C LEU A 223 15.25 13.14 10.59
N VAL A 224 14.38 12.19 10.33
CA VAL A 224 14.19 10.96 11.10
C VAL A 224 14.83 9.80 10.37
N ASP A 225 15.91 9.29 10.94
CA ASP A 225 16.59 8.08 10.47
C ASP A 225 15.90 6.86 11.09
N LEU A 226 15.24 6.06 10.25
CA LEU A 226 14.58 4.84 10.70
C LEU A 226 15.57 3.79 11.23
N ASN A 227 16.84 3.82 10.81
CA ASN A 227 17.84 2.89 11.31
C ASN A 227 18.25 3.21 12.75
N ALA A 228 18.26 4.49 13.12
CA ALA A 228 18.52 4.95 14.48
C ALA A 228 17.26 4.99 15.36
N LEU A 229 16.06 5.03 14.76
CA LEU A 229 14.81 5.12 15.52
C LEU A 229 14.59 3.84 16.34
N PRO A 230 14.40 3.93 17.67
CA PRO A 230 14.09 2.75 18.48
C PRO A 230 12.73 2.17 18.07
N MET A 231 12.73 1.02 17.42
CA MET A 231 11.52 0.27 17.06
C MET A 231 11.57 -1.12 17.69
N LYS A 232 10.68 -1.39 18.65
CA LYS A 232 10.60 -2.69 19.36
C LYS A 232 10.12 -3.84 18.47
N GLY A 233 9.43 -3.52 17.38
CA GLY A 233 8.94 -4.51 16.40
C GLY A 233 7.87 -3.95 15.48
N GLY A 234 7.40 -4.80 14.56
CA GLY A 234 6.32 -4.50 13.63
C GLY A 234 4.94 -4.47 14.29
N CYS A 235 3.93 -4.12 13.52
CA CYS A 235 2.55 -4.16 13.97
C CYS A 235 2.15 -5.60 14.34
N GLN A 236 1.65 -5.83 15.55
CA GLN A 236 1.26 -7.17 16.00
C GLN A 236 -0.16 -7.57 15.54
N GLY A 237 -0.90 -6.65 14.92
CA GLY A 237 -2.31 -6.88 14.60
C GLY A 237 -3.19 -7.11 15.85
N CYS A 238 -2.81 -6.55 17.00
CA CYS A 238 -3.52 -6.69 18.27
C CYS A 238 -4.81 -5.85 18.36
N ILE A 239 -4.99 -4.91 17.42
CA ILE A 239 -6.16 -4.02 17.27
C ILE A 239 -6.38 -3.06 18.47
N GLN A 240 -5.48 -2.99 19.44
CA GLN A 240 -5.65 -2.08 20.58
C GLN A 240 -5.85 -0.64 20.15
N CYS A 241 -5.11 -0.18 19.13
CA CYS A 241 -5.27 1.17 18.57
C CYS A 241 -6.67 1.45 18.00
N GLY A 242 -7.45 0.43 17.68
CA GLY A 242 -8.84 0.59 17.23
C GLY A 242 -9.76 1.24 18.27
N LEU A 243 -9.43 1.18 19.54
CA LEU A 243 -10.26 1.74 20.62
C LEU A 243 -10.01 3.24 20.81
N ASP A 244 -8.74 3.66 20.82
CA ASP A 244 -8.32 5.01 21.24
C ASP A 244 -7.11 5.57 20.48
N ASN A 245 -6.71 4.94 19.36
CA ASN A 245 -5.54 5.29 18.57
C ASN A 245 -4.21 5.21 19.36
N ARG A 246 -4.09 4.33 20.35
CA ARG A 246 -2.85 4.09 21.08
C ARG A 246 -2.25 2.74 20.70
N CYS A 247 -0.97 2.74 20.38
CA CYS A 247 -0.26 1.50 20.07
C CYS A 247 0.08 0.73 21.35
N THR A 248 0.01 -0.60 21.31
CA THR A 248 0.41 -1.48 22.42
C THR A 248 1.86 -1.28 22.88
N TYR A 249 2.73 -0.77 22.03
CA TYR A 249 4.11 -0.43 22.42
C TYR A 249 4.22 0.84 23.27
N GLY A 250 3.17 1.69 23.26
CA GLY A 250 3.15 2.95 24.03
C GLY A 250 4.33 3.87 23.69
N ASP A 251 4.75 4.64 24.70
CA ASP A 251 5.87 5.58 24.58
C ASP A 251 7.25 4.92 24.72
N SER A 252 7.27 3.60 24.89
CA SER A 252 8.51 2.83 25.02
C SER A 252 9.26 2.60 23.70
N ASP A 253 8.74 3.17 22.60
CA ASP A 253 9.28 3.03 21.25
C ASP A 253 9.03 4.34 20.47
N GLY A 254 10.03 4.77 19.70
CA GLY A 254 10.05 6.08 19.04
C GLY A 254 9.02 6.28 17.95
N VAL A 255 8.37 5.22 17.46
CA VAL A 255 7.45 5.30 16.30
C VAL A 255 6.23 6.16 16.62
N GLN A 256 5.64 6.00 17.82
CA GLN A 256 4.45 6.76 18.20
C GLN A 256 4.75 8.26 18.27
N ALA A 257 5.91 8.65 18.80
CA ALA A 257 6.32 10.04 18.84
C ALA A 257 6.47 10.66 17.45
N VAL A 258 7.04 9.91 16.46
CA VAL A 258 7.14 10.40 15.08
C VAL A 258 5.75 10.69 14.51
N TYR A 259 4.80 9.77 14.63
CA TYR A 259 3.44 9.98 14.10
C TYR A 259 2.64 11.03 14.85
N ARG A 260 2.74 11.09 16.20
CA ARG A 260 1.92 11.98 17.04
C ARG A 260 2.44 13.39 17.15
N GLU A 261 3.74 13.57 17.12
CA GLU A 261 4.36 14.86 17.36
C GLU A 261 4.95 15.44 16.08
N LYS A 262 5.89 14.72 15.44
CA LYS A 262 6.65 15.26 14.32
C LYS A 262 5.79 15.35 13.05
N LEU A 263 5.11 14.25 12.66
CA LEU A 263 4.26 14.26 11.49
C LEU A 263 3.12 15.29 11.60
N ARG A 264 2.53 15.45 12.79
CA ARG A 264 1.44 16.42 12.97
C ARG A 264 1.89 17.86 12.79
N ARG A 265 3.13 18.19 13.22
CA ARG A 265 3.68 19.56 13.14
C ARG A 265 4.21 19.90 11.76
N ALA A 266 4.52 18.92 10.93
CA ALA A 266 5.05 19.13 9.60
C ALA A 266 3.97 19.61 8.62
N ASP A 267 4.29 20.58 7.79
CA ASP A 267 3.50 21.04 6.65
C ASP A 267 3.85 20.22 5.39
N ILE A 268 5.13 19.88 5.27
CA ILE A 268 5.69 19.07 4.20
C ILE A 268 6.26 17.77 4.79
N VAL A 269 5.91 16.64 4.19
CA VAL A 269 6.42 15.32 4.58
C VAL A 269 7.21 14.73 3.44
N VAL A 270 8.45 14.34 3.70
CA VAL A 270 9.35 13.74 2.71
C VAL A 270 9.61 12.29 3.08
N TRP A 271 9.13 11.38 2.26
CA TRP A 271 9.43 9.95 2.37
C TRP A 271 10.61 9.64 1.47
N ALA A 272 11.77 9.35 2.06
CA ALA A 272 13.01 9.07 1.33
C ALA A 272 13.41 7.60 1.49
N TYR A 273 13.05 6.75 0.52
CA TYR A 273 13.23 5.31 0.60
C TYR A 273 13.96 4.73 -0.61
N GLY A 274 14.83 3.75 -0.35
CA GLY A 274 15.47 2.95 -1.39
C GLY A 274 14.64 1.72 -1.77
N ILE A 275 14.57 1.39 -3.06
CA ILE A 275 14.00 0.14 -3.55
C ILE A 275 14.97 -0.99 -3.22
N ARG A 276 14.55 -1.93 -2.38
CA ARG A 276 15.39 -3.06 -1.93
C ARG A 276 15.24 -4.28 -2.83
N ASP A 277 14.00 -4.60 -3.16
CA ASP A 277 13.60 -5.65 -4.10
C ASP A 277 12.56 -5.08 -5.08
N ARG A 278 11.29 -5.28 -4.84
CA ARG A 278 10.15 -4.67 -5.55
C ARG A 278 9.41 -3.66 -4.67
N TYR A 279 9.97 -3.38 -3.49
CA TYR A 279 9.41 -2.47 -2.49
C TYR A 279 10.55 -1.88 -1.63
N TRP A 280 10.20 -1.03 -0.67
CA TRP A 280 11.13 -0.47 0.33
C TRP A 280 11.72 -1.57 1.23
N SER A 281 12.67 -1.21 2.08
CA SER A 281 13.22 -2.13 3.08
C SER A 281 12.15 -2.62 4.07
N ALA A 282 12.38 -3.79 4.66
CA ALA A 282 11.56 -4.29 5.76
C ALA A 282 11.56 -3.34 6.97
N ARG A 283 12.62 -2.55 7.13
CA ARG A 283 12.71 -1.51 8.16
C ARG A 283 11.70 -0.38 7.91
N ALA A 284 11.69 0.17 6.69
CA ALA A 284 10.67 1.14 6.26
C ALA A 284 9.26 0.53 6.37
N LYS A 285 9.08 -0.71 5.92
CA LYS A 285 7.79 -1.41 6.03
C LYS A 285 7.34 -1.58 7.49
N THR A 286 8.26 -1.84 8.42
CA THR A 286 7.95 -1.90 9.86
C THR A 286 7.38 -0.57 10.35
N PHE A 287 7.99 0.54 9.96
CA PHE A 287 7.50 1.88 10.29
C PHE A 287 6.13 2.14 9.65
N ILE A 288 5.97 1.80 8.37
CA ILE A 288 4.71 1.96 7.63
C ILE A 288 3.58 1.12 8.23
N ASP A 289 3.82 -0.14 8.61
CA ASP A 289 2.81 -0.98 9.28
C ASP A 289 2.37 -0.40 10.62
N ARG A 290 3.27 0.27 11.32
CA ARG A 290 3.00 0.93 12.61
C ARG A 290 2.16 2.20 12.48
N ARG A 291 2.03 2.77 11.26
CA ARG A 291 1.05 3.81 10.96
C ARG A 291 -0.38 3.38 11.32
N PHE A 292 -0.64 2.09 11.37
CA PHE A 292 -1.92 1.54 11.81
C PHE A 292 -2.35 2.01 13.22
N LEU A 293 -1.48 2.71 13.96
CA LEU A 293 -1.88 3.39 15.21
C LEU A 293 -2.95 4.48 14.99
N ASP A 294 -3.03 5.05 13.78
CA ASP A 294 -4.12 5.95 13.34
C ASP A 294 -5.30 5.19 12.72
N THR A 295 -5.21 3.86 12.72
CA THR A 295 -6.21 2.96 12.16
C THR A 295 -6.55 3.29 10.69
N HIS A 296 -7.80 3.61 10.38
CA HIS A 296 -8.23 3.92 9.01
C HIS A 296 -8.56 5.41 8.84
N GLN A 297 -8.03 6.26 9.73
CA GLN A 297 -8.24 7.71 9.66
C GLN A 297 -7.18 8.36 8.76
N PRO A 298 -7.56 9.35 7.94
CA PRO A 298 -6.60 10.18 7.25
C PRO A 298 -5.70 10.92 8.24
N ASN A 299 -4.39 10.87 8.06
CA ASN A 299 -3.43 11.46 8.99
C ASN A 299 -2.49 12.49 8.34
N ALA A 300 -2.66 12.75 7.04
CA ALA A 300 -1.88 13.73 6.29
C ALA A 300 -2.75 14.82 5.63
N VAL A 301 -3.97 15.03 6.11
CA VAL A 301 -4.88 16.03 5.55
C VAL A 301 -4.23 17.41 5.56
N GLY A 302 -4.22 18.08 4.38
CA GLY A 302 -3.63 19.40 4.18
C GLY A 302 -2.11 19.43 4.02
N LYS A 303 -1.42 18.29 4.17
CA LYS A 303 0.04 18.22 4.03
C LYS A 303 0.46 18.01 2.59
N GLN A 304 1.62 18.58 2.25
CA GLN A 304 2.28 18.31 0.98
C GLN A 304 3.27 17.16 1.18
N VAL A 305 3.24 16.20 0.28
CA VAL A 305 4.06 14.98 0.39
C VAL A 305 5.02 14.92 -0.79
N VAL A 306 6.28 14.66 -0.49
CA VAL A 306 7.33 14.42 -1.48
C VAL A 306 7.87 13.02 -1.28
N TYR A 307 8.04 12.28 -2.36
CA TYR A 307 8.80 11.03 -2.35
C TYR A 307 10.16 11.24 -3.02
N LEU A 308 11.21 10.87 -2.30
CA LEU A 308 12.55 10.68 -2.84
C LEU A 308 12.80 9.17 -2.91
N VAL A 309 13.16 8.68 -4.09
CA VAL A 309 13.29 7.25 -4.33
C VAL A 309 14.63 6.94 -4.97
N SER A 310 15.43 6.11 -4.32
CA SER A 310 16.62 5.53 -4.95
C SER A 310 16.28 4.16 -5.51
N GLY A 311 16.53 3.97 -6.80
CA GLY A 311 16.23 2.74 -7.53
C GLY A 311 15.30 2.94 -8.73
N PRO A 312 15.11 1.89 -9.54
CA PRO A 312 14.42 1.95 -10.82
C PRO A 312 12.88 1.93 -10.67
N LEU A 313 12.31 3.00 -10.13
CA LEU A 313 10.88 3.09 -9.86
C LEU A 313 10.01 2.94 -11.12
N SER A 314 10.51 3.35 -12.29
CA SER A 314 9.81 3.21 -13.57
C SER A 314 9.52 1.75 -13.92
N ALA A 315 10.36 0.82 -13.47
CA ALA A 315 10.17 -0.63 -13.63
C ALA A 315 9.22 -1.24 -12.59
N HIS A 316 8.77 -0.47 -11.60
CA HIS A 316 7.96 -0.95 -10.48
C HIS A 316 6.59 -0.27 -10.43
N ALA A 317 5.74 -0.51 -11.45
CA ALA A 317 4.40 0.08 -11.56
C ALA A 317 3.53 -0.18 -10.31
N ASN A 318 3.64 -1.38 -9.72
CA ASN A 318 2.93 -1.73 -8.49
C ASN A 318 3.33 -0.82 -7.31
N LEU A 319 4.63 -0.51 -7.17
CA LEU A 319 5.10 0.39 -6.13
C LEU A 319 4.61 1.83 -6.34
N ARG A 320 4.60 2.32 -7.58
CA ARG A 320 4.01 3.63 -7.91
C ARG A 320 2.52 3.68 -7.53
N GLN A 321 1.79 2.61 -7.81
CA GLN A 321 0.38 2.52 -7.41
C GLN A 321 0.20 2.55 -5.89
N ILE A 322 1.07 1.85 -5.14
CA ILE A 322 1.06 1.89 -3.67
C ILE A 322 1.31 3.31 -3.15
N ILE A 323 2.29 4.03 -3.69
CA ILE A 323 2.59 5.43 -3.32
C ILE A 323 1.33 6.29 -3.49
N SER A 324 0.74 6.31 -4.68
CA SER A 324 -0.46 7.11 -4.97
C SER A 324 -1.63 6.74 -4.06
N THR A 325 -1.88 5.43 -3.88
CA THR A 325 -2.94 4.91 -3.01
C THR A 325 -2.77 5.38 -1.56
N MET A 326 -1.55 5.29 -1.04
CA MET A 326 -1.25 5.67 0.33
C MET A 326 -1.49 7.16 0.57
N GLU A 327 -1.11 8.02 -0.36
CA GLU A 327 -1.29 9.46 -0.20
C GLU A 327 -2.75 9.89 -0.41
N GLU A 328 -3.44 9.35 -1.40
CA GLU A 328 -4.87 9.61 -1.58
C GLU A 328 -5.70 9.16 -0.37
N PHE A 329 -5.33 8.04 0.26
CA PHE A 329 -6.02 7.54 1.45
C PHE A 329 -5.69 8.37 2.69
N SER A 330 -4.42 8.79 2.85
CA SER A 330 -3.99 9.63 3.98
C SER A 330 -4.54 11.05 3.94
N GLY A 331 -5.04 11.49 2.79
CA GLY A 331 -5.50 12.85 2.57
C GLY A 331 -4.36 13.85 2.36
N GLY A 332 -3.14 13.38 2.12
CA GLY A 332 -2.00 14.19 1.70
C GLY A 332 -2.04 14.49 0.20
N ASN A 333 -1.38 15.54 -0.22
CA ASN A 333 -1.17 15.84 -1.63
C ASN A 333 0.22 15.37 -2.04
N LEU A 334 0.31 14.43 -2.99
CA LEU A 334 1.59 14.04 -3.58
C LEU A 334 2.09 15.18 -4.48
N ALA A 335 2.84 16.11 -3.90
CA ALA A 335 3.35 17.30 -4.59
C ALA A 335 4.46 16.95 -5.59
N ALA A 336 5.35 16.01 -5.24
CA ALA A 336 6.42 15.57 -6.12
C ALA A 336 6.88 14.14 -5.83
N LEU A 337 7.43 13.50 -6.87
CA LEU A 337 8.11 12.22 -6.80
C LEU A 337 9.42 12.34 -7.58
N VAL A 338 10.55 12.22 -6.89
CA VAL A 338 11.89 12.35 -7.46
C VAL A 338 12.59 11.00 -7.38
N THR A 339 13.22 10.58 -8.47
CA THR A 339 14.04 9.37 -8.52
C THR A 339 15.47 9.69 -8.91
N ASP A 340 16.39 8.78 -8.59
CA ASP A 340 17.78 8.84 -9.05
C ASP A 340 17.99 8.09 -10.39
N GLU A 341 16.90 7.72 -11.09
CA GLU A 341 16.94 7.06 -12.40
C GLU A 341 17.65 7.83 -13.52
N PRO A 342 17.68 9.18 -13.53
CA PRO A 342 18.47 9.90 -14.52
C PRO A 342 19.97 9.59 -14.48
N ARG A 343 20.50 9.05 -13.35
CA ARG A 343 21.93 8.77 -13.12
C ARG A 343 22.83 9.97 -13.40
N ASP A 344 22.27 11.17 -13.24
CA ASP A 344 22.94 12.48 -13.41
C ASP A 344 22.72 13.32 -12.15
N THR A 345 23.80 13.59 -11.43
CA THR A 345 23.74 14.30 -10.15
C THR A 345 23.10 15.69 -10.30
N ALA A 346 23.44 16.43 -11.36
CA ALA A 346 22.91 17.78 -11.55
C ALA A 346 21.41 17.77 -11.88
N ALA A 347 20.95 16.76 -12.63
CA ALA A 347 19.52 16.57 -12.91
C ALA A 347 18.76 16.20 -11.65
N ILE A 348 19.32 15.34 -10.80
CA ILE A 348 18.71 14.92 -9.54
C ILE A 348 18.68 16.11 -8.56
N ASP A 349 19.74 16.91 -8.44
CA ASP A 349 19.77 18.11 -7.61
C ASP A 349 18.67 19.12 -8.04
N ARG A 350 18.51 19.34 -9.34
CA ARG A 350 17.43 20.21 -9.87
C ARG A 350 16.05 19.65 -9.55
N ALA A 351 15.87 18.32 -9.66
CA ALA A 351 14.61 17.67 -9.36
C ALA A 351 14.26 17.75 -7.86
N ILE A 352 15.23 17.54 -6.96
CA ILE A 352 15.03 17.68 -5.51
C ILE A 352 14.66 19.12 -5.16
N ARG A 353 15.34 20.10 -5.73
CA ARG A 353 15.02 21.52 -5.56
C ARG A 353 13.61 21.83 -6.05
N GLY A 354 13.28 21.44 -7.29
CA GLY A 354 11.96 21.65 -7.86
C GLY A 354 10.84 20.99 -7.05
N ALA A 355 11.12 19.83 -6.41
CA ALA A 355 10.18 19.18 -5.51
C ALA A 355 9.93 20.00 -4.23
N ALA A 356 10.98 20.62 -3.67
CA ALA A 356 10.83 21.51 -2.51
C ALA A 356 10.04 22.76 -2.89
N GLU A 357 10.34 23.40 -4.03
CA GLU A 357 9.61 24.56 -4.56
C GLU A 357 8.14 24.24 -4.81
N CYS A 358 7.85 23.13 -5.48
CA CYS A 358 6.49 22.66 -5.75
C CYS A 358 5.69 22.40 -4.46
N ALA A 359 6.30 21.77 -3.46
CA ALA A 359 5.62 21.51 -2.20
C ALA A 359 5.28 22.79 -1.44
N VAL A 360 6.19 23.79 -1.44
CA VAL A 360 5.94 25.11 -0.85
C VAL A 360 4.81 25.83 -1.60
N GLU A 361 4.84 25.85 -2.92
CA GLU A 361 3.82 26.48 -3.76
C GLU A 361 2.45 25.84 -3.57
N CYS A 362 2.38 24.50 -3.66
CA CYS A 362 1.13 23.77 -3.43
C CYS A 362 0.53 24.07 -2.06
N HIS A 363 1.36 24.14 -1.02
CA HIS A 363 0.87 24.49 0.32
C HIS A 363 0.27 25.90 0.37
N GLN A 364 0.96 26.88 -0.25
CA GLN A 364 0.52 28.27 -0.22
C GLN A 364 -0.79 28.52 -0.95
N VAL A 365 -1.00 27.86 -2.09
CA VAL A 365 -2.25 27.97 -2.85
C VAL A 365 -3.33 27.01 -2.32
N GLY A 366 -3.04 26.21 -1.27
CA GLY A 366 -3.96 25.22 -0.73
C GLY A 366 -4.30 24.11 -1.71
N TYR A 367 -3.39 23.79 -2.64
CA TYR A 367 -3.66 22.79 -3.66
C TYR A 367 -3.65 21.37 -3.07
N GLN A 368 -4.69 20.63 -3.43
CA GLN A 368 -4.81 19.20 -3.22
C GLN A 368 -5.34 18.54 -4.47
N ALA A 369 -4.63 17.53 -4.97
CA ALA A 369 -5.06 16.77 -6.12
C ALA A 369 -6.38 16.03 -5.84
N PRO A 370 -7.33 16.00 -6.79
CA PRO A 370 -8.54 15.17 -6.67
C PRO A 370 -8.17 13.70 -6.51
N ARG A 371 -8.92 13.00 -5.65
CA ARG A 371 -8.76 11.55 -5.48
C ARG A 371 -9.18 10.79 -6.72
N THR A 372 -8.42 9.78 -7.08
CA THR A 372 -8.77 8.81 -8.11
C THR A 372 -9.62 7.68 -7.53
N PHE A 373 -9.87 6.63 -8.32
CA PHE A 373 -10.55 5.42 -7.84
C PHE A 373 -9.85 4.82 -6.61
N ALA A 374 -8.53 4.87 -6.55
CA ALA A 374 -7.75 4.31 -5.45
C ALA A 374 -8.15 4.94 -4.09
N GLY A 375 -8.14 6.27 -4.01
CA GLY A 375 -8.52 6.98 -2.80
C GLY A 375 -10.02 6.92 -2.50
N VAL A 376 -10.86 7.10 -3.54
CA VAL A 376 -12.33 7.07 -3.38
C VAL A 376 -12.82 5.67 -3.01
N GLY A 377 -12.36 4.64 -3.74
CA GLY A 377 -12.74 3.24 -3.50
C GLY A 377 -12.23 2.75 -2.15
N GLY A 378 -10.96 3.04 -1.84
CA GLY A 378 -10.36 2.66 -0.56
C GLY A 378 -11.08 3.27 0.64
N ALA A 379 -11.44 4.57 0.56
CA ALA A 379 -12.21 5.24 1.61
C ALA A 379 -13.60 4.61 1.80
N LYS A 380 -14.28 4.25 0.70
CA LYS A 380 -15.61 3.60 0.76
C LYS A 380 -15.56 2.21 1.36
N VAL A 381 -14.53 1.41 1.07
CA VAL A 381 -14.37 0.08 1.68
C VAL A 381 -14.31 0.21 3.20
N PHE A 382 -13.45 1.08 3.74
CA PHE A 382 -13.37 1.27 5.19
C PHE A 382 -14.63 1.92 5.77
N ARG A 383 -15.21 2.89 5.07
CA ARG A 383 -16.48 3.52 5.50
C ARG A 383 -17.55 2.47 5.75
N ASP A 384 -17.74 1.56 4.82
CA ASP A 384 -18.80 0.55 4.87
C ASP A 384 -18.49 -0.51 5.93
N GLU A 385 -17.25 -0.96 6.03
CA GLU A 385 -16.81 -1.91 7.05
C GLU A 385 -16.89 -1.32 8.47
N ILE A 386 -16.48 -0.07 8.69
CA ILE A 386 -16.56 0.61 9.99
C ILE A 386 -18.02 0.95 10.35
N TRP A 387 -18.87 1.25 9.37
CA TRP A 387 -20.31 1.36 9.62
C TRP A 387 -20.91 0.03 10.10
N GLY A 388 -20.46 -1.08 9.54
CA GLY A 388 -20.94 -2.43 9.78
C GLY A 388 -20.20 -3.18 10.90
N LYS A 389 -19.62 -4.30 10.52
CA LYS A 389 -19.01 -5.31 11.42
C LYS A 389 -17.75 -4.85 12.15
N LEU A 390 -17.00 -3.90 11.59
CA LEU A 390 -15.78 -3.39 12.20
C LEU A 390 -16.01 -2.21 13.15
N ARG A 391 -17.24 -1.80 13.41
CA ARG A 391 -17.54 -0.70 14.33
C ARG A 391 -17.01 -0.93 15.74
N PHE A 392 -17.17 -2.13 16.28
CA PHE A 392 -16.73 -2.45 17.63
C PHE A 392 -15.20 -2.47 17.76
N PRO A 393 -14.41 -3.19 16.91
CA PRO A 393 -12.97 -3.19 17.07
C PRO A 393 -12.32 -1.85 16.72
N PHE A 394 -12.99 -0.98 15.94
CA PHE A 394 -12.48 0.33 15.51
C PHE A 394 -13.36 1.49 15.99
N VAL A 395 -13.55 1.57 17.31
CA VAL A 395 -14.35 2.64 17.96
C VAL A 395 -13.80 4.03 17.66
N ALA A 396 -12.48 4.18 17.58
CA ALA A 396 -11.82 5.45 17.26
C ALA A 396 -12.19 5.92 15.84
N ASP A 397 -12.17 5.00 14.86
CA ASP A 397 -12.56 5.31 13.48
C ASP A 397 -14.02 5.67 13.37
N HIS A 398 -14.90 4.93 14.06
CA HIS A 398 -16.33 5.24 14.04
C HIS A 398 -16.61 6.65 14.57
N ARG A 399 -15.93 7.06 15.66
CA ARG A 399 -16.06 8.43 16.21
C ARG A 399 -15.55 9.46 15.19
N TYR A 400 -14.38 9.22 14.60
CA TYR A 400 -13.79 10.10 13.61
C TYR A 400 -14.70 10.27 12.39
N TYR A 401 -15.18 9.15 11.81
CA TYR A 401 -16.02 9.13 10.62
C TYR A 401 -17.35 9.84 10.85
N LYS A 402 -17.93 9.70 12.07
CA LYS A 402 -19.15 10.43 12.45
C LYS A 402 -18.89 11.94 12.56
N ALA A 403 -17.79 12.35 13.22
CA ALA A 403 -17.44 13.76 13.43
C ALA A 403 -17.10 14.49 12.13
N HIS A 404 -16.50 13.79 11.15
CA HIS A 404 -16.06 14.36 9.88
C HIS A 404 -16.97 14.02 8.70
N HIS A 405 -18.22 13.56 8.95
CA HIS A 405 -19.24 13.29 7.94
C HIS A 405 -18.83 12.29 6.85
N PHE A 406 -17.99 11.30 7.17
CA PHE A 406 -17.56 10.25 6.25
C PHE A 406 -18.73 9.31 5.87
N TYR A 407 -19.80 9.26 6.65
CA TYR A 407 -20.98 8.46 6.35
C TYR A 407 -21.91 9.22 5.42
N ASP A 408 -21.55 9.29 4.15
CA ASP A 408 -22.33 9.92 3.07
C ASP A 408 -23.33 8.96 2.39
N PHE A 409 -23.59 7.84 2.99
CA PHE A 409 -24.42 6.75 2.49
C PHE A 409 -25.65 6.52 3.41
N PRO A 410 -26.80 6.19 2.83
CA PRO A 410 -27.15 6.39 1.41
C PRO A 410 -27.07 7.85 1.00
N GLN A 411 -26.80 8.09 -0.31
CA GLN A 411 -26.72 9.46 -0.83
C GLN A 411 -27.95 10.29 -0.42
N LYS A 412 -27.69 11.50 0.09
CA LYS A 412 -28.74 12.39 0.65
C LYS A 412 -29.30 13.36 -0.39
N GLU A 413 -29.04 13.16 -1.66
CA GLU A 413 -29.55 14.00 -2.77
C GLU A 413 -31.03 13.66 -3.09
N TRP A 414 -31.91 13.92 -2.14
CA TRP A 414 -33.33 13.55 -2.25
C TRP A 414 -34.00 14.15 -3.47
N GLY A 415 -33.67 15.41 -3.84
CA GLY A 415 -34.21 16.07 -5.02
C GLY A 415 -33.81 15.37 -6.32
N ALA A 416 -32.52 15.01 -6.45
CA ALA A 416 -32.00 14.25 -7.59
C ALA A 416 -32.64 12.85 -7.65
N ARG A 417 -32.76 12.19 -6.51
CA ARG A 417 -33.40 10.85 -6.40
C ARG A 417 -34.86 10.86 -6.80
N LEU A 418 -35.64 11.86 -6.35
CA LEU A 418 -37.06 12.01 -6.74
C LEU A 418 -37.15 12.25 -8.24
N LYS A 419 -36.37 13.20 -8.78
CA LYS A 419 -36.34 13.52 -10.21
C LYS A 419 -35.99 12.31 -11.06
N THR A 420 -34.93 11.57 -10.69
CA THR A 420 -34.53 10.38 -11.45
C THR A 420 -35.50 9.22 -11.33
N THR A 421 -36.22 9.08 -10.19
CA THR A 421 -37.27 8.08 -10.04
C THR A 421 -38.43 8.37 -10.97
N LEU A 422 -38.84 9.64 -11.08
CA LEU A 422 -39.90 10.07 -12.02
C LEU A 422 -39.45 9.85 -13.48
N LEU A 423 -38.24 10.28 -13.85
CA LEU A 423 -37.71 10.06 -15.18
C LEU A 423 -37.59 8.57 -15.53
N ARG A 424 -37.25 7.71 -14.55
CA ARG A 424 -37.20 6.26 -14.72
C ARG A 424 -38.56 5.68 -15.11
N ALA A 425 -39.65 6.19 -14.55
CA ALA A 425 -41.00 5.76 -14.92
C ALA A 425 -41.36 6.24 -16.34
N LEU A 426 -41.02 7.48 -16.68
CA LEU A 426 -41.34 8.09 -17.96
C LEU A 426 -40.55 7.55 -19.15
N VAL A 427 -39.33 7.08 -18.94
CA VAL A 427 -38.43 6.58 -20.01
C VAL A 427 -38.96 5.30 -20.71
N HIS A 428 -39.93 4.62 -20.10
CA HIS A 428 -40.60 3.48 -20.74
C HIS A 428 -41.58 3.90 -21.86
N ILE A 429 -41.95 5.18 -21.94
CA ILE A 429 -42.80 5.73 -23.02
C ILE A 429 -41.87 6.03 -24.24
N PRO A 430 -42.05 5.39 -25.40
CA PRO A 430 -41.12 5.48 -26.53
C PRO A 430 -40.89 6.91 -27.04
N ALA A 431 -41.88 7.77 -27.04
CA ALA A 431 -41.75 9.16 -27.45
C ALA A 431 -40.90 9.97 -26.47
N ILE A 432 -41.10 9.79 -25.16
CA ILE A 432 -40.32 10.47 -24.12
C ILE A 432 -38.87 9.96 -24.11
N ARG A 433 -38.67 8.65 -24.23
CA ARG A 433 -37.36 8.05 -24.35
C ARG A 433 -36.54 8.65 -25.51
N ARG A 434 -37.18 8.77 -26.69
CA ARG A 434 -36.53 9.35 -27.88
C ARG A 434 -36.15 10.81 -27.64
N ALA A 435 -37.06 11.62 -27.09
CA ALA A 435 -36.78 13.02 -26.76
C ALA A 435 -35.63 13.17 -25.76
N ILE A 436 -35.61 12.38 -24.68
CA ILE A 436 -34.53 12.36 -23.68
C ILE A 436 -33.18 12.01 -24.35
N LEU A 437 -33.13 10.97 -25.17
CA LEU A 437 -31.91 10.53 -25.82
C LEU A 437 -31.35 11.54 -26.82
N VAL A 438 -32.19 12.24 -27.57
CA VAL A 438 -31.78 13.29 -28.50
C VAL A 438 -31.12 14.45 -27.77
N ASP A 439 -31.71 14.88 -26.65
CA ASP A 439 -31.21 16.05 -25.89
C ASP A 439 -30.21 15.70 -24.78
N MET A 440 -29.95 14.42 -24.56
CA MET A 440 -29.10 13.94 -23.43
C MET A 440 -27.75 14.64 -23.40
N LYS A 441 -27.05 14.72 -24.56
CA LYS A 441 -25.72 15.35 -24.63
C LYS A 441 -25.78 16.82 -24.22
N ARG A 442 -26.77 17.57 -24.67
CA ARG A 442 -26.95 18.98 -24.30
C ARG A 442 -27.30 19.15 -22.82
N HIS A 443 -28.13 18.28 -22.28
CA HIS A 443 -28.48 18.28 -20.85
C HIS A 443 -27.28 18.01 -19.94
N MET A 444 -26.37 17.15 -20.36
CA MET A 444 -25.16 16.82 -19.59
C MET A 444 -24.20 18.00 -19.48
N VAL A 445 -24.00 18.78 -20.55
CA VAL A 445 -23.03 19.89 -20.58
C VAL A 445 -23.62 21.24 -20.12
N ARG A 446 -24.92 21.44 -20.24
CA ARG A 446 -25.61 22.69 -19.92
C ARG A 446 -25.31 23.29 -18.53
N PRO A 447 -25.21 22.49 -17.44
CA PRO A 447 -24.80 23.06 -16.15
C PRO A 447 -23.38 23.64 -16.17
N LEU A 448 -22.47 22.99 -16.91
CA LEU A 448 -21.08 23.42 -17.05
C LEU A 448 -20.99 24.67 -17.91
N ASP A 449 -21.75 24.74 -19.02
CA ASP A 449 -21.80 25.92 -19.89
C ASP A 449 -22.24 27.16 -19.12
N ARG A 450 -23.26 27.02 -18.23
CA ARG A 450 -23.71 28.12 -17.37
C ARG A 450 -22.59 28.65 -16.46
N VAL A 451 -21.77 27.78 -15.90
CA VAL A 451 -20.61 28.18 -15.07
C VAL A 451 -19.60 28.91 -15.91
N LEU A 452 -19.26 28.39 -17.10
CA LEU A 452 -18.32 29.05 -18.02
C LEU A 452 -18.83 30.41 -18.48
N GLU A 453 -20.11 30.57 -18.78
CA GLU A 453 -20.75 31.84 -19.11
C GLU A 453 -20.69 32.81 -17.92
N SER A 454 -20.95 32.36 -16.69
CA SER A 454 -20.86 33.24 -15.52
C SER A 454 -19.44 33.79 -15.28
N ILE A 455 -18.40 32.97 -15.52
CA ILE A 455 -17.00 33.40 -15.42
C ILE A 455 -16.65 34.44 -16.52
N ARG A 456 -17.20 34.28 -17.73
CA ARG A 456 -16.98 35.25 -18.82
C ARG A 456 -17.62 36.60 -18.55
N THR A 457 -18.79 36.59 -17.88
CA THR A 457 -19.55 37.84 -17.60
C THR A 457 -19.09 38.54 -16.32
N SER A 458 -18.42 37.82 -15.43
CA SER A 458 -17.82 38.32 -14.19
C SER A 458 -16.41 37.77 -14.05
N PRO A 459 -15.43 38.27 -14.80
CA PRO A 459 -14.05 37.85 -14.62
C PRO A 459 -13.64 38.18 -13.19
N GLY A 460 -13.48 37.14 -12.37
CA GLY A 460 -13.02 37.28 -11.00
C GLY A 460 -11.72 38.06 -10.97
N THR A 461 -11.59 38.95 -10.01
CA THR A 461 -10.30 39.56 -9.65
C THR A 461 -9.33 38.45 -9.27
N PRO A 462 -8.08 38.45 -9.73
CA PRO A 462 -7.10 37.41 -9.52
C PRO A 462 -6.76 37.19 -8.04
#